data_447af016a975acf5886c978c46c7896a
#
_entry.id   447af016a975acf5886c978c46c7896a
#
_cell.length_a   1.000
_cell.length_b   1.000
_cell.length_c   1.000
_cell.angle_alpha   90.00
_cell.angle_beta   90.00
_cell.angle_gamma   90.00
#
_symmetry.space_group_name_H-M   'P 1'
#
loop_
_entity.id
_entity.type
_entity.pdbx_description
1 polymer ?
#
loop_
_entity_poly.entity_id
_entity_poly.type
_entity_poly.pdbx_seq_one_letter_code
_entity_poly.pdbx_strand_id
1 'polypeptide(L)'
;YEFVKDPQTGRYIYDMLVEDTDPDVFHFIQDSFWMRYGGINHQKYLEKVAGRIEVLHVKDSTPRQSFCGDAEPYFGTIGEGNIYYPPILDACEKAGVQYLAIEQDYCQRDPFESLKAAMSALKKTIAEI
;
A
#
# COMPACT_ATOMS: atom_id res chain seq x y z
N TYR A 1 12.23 0.96 0.90
CA TYR A 1 13.49 1.66 0.58
C TYR A 1 13.19 3.07 0.06
N GLU A 2 12.16 3.26 -0.74
CA GLU A 2 11.83 4.53 -1.40
C GLU A 2 11.45 5.64 -0.41
N PHE A 3 11.03 5.29 0.80
CA PHE A 3 10.67 6.24 1.86
C PHE A 3 11.83 6.56 2.82
N VAL A 4 13.06 6.19 2.45
CA VAL A 4 14.28 6.66 3.12
C VAL A 4 14.64 8.04 2.56
N LYS A 5 15.17 8.90 3.42
CA LYS A 5 15.69 10.19 2.98
C LYS A 5 17.09 10.07 2.44
N ASP A 6 17.32 10.68 1.29
CA ASP A 6 18.65 10.90 0.76
C ASP A 6 19.47 11.77 1.73
N PRO A 7 20.65 11.32 2.18
CA PRO A 7 21.43 12.03 3.18
C PRO A 7 22.01 13.38 2.70
N GLN A 8 22.11 13.58 1.40
CA GLN A 8 22.68 14.81 0.83
C GLN A 8 21.62 15.89 0.65
N THR A 9 20.42 15.51 0.21
CA THR A 9 19.34 16.45 -0.12
C THR A 9 18.26 16.54 0.96
N GLY A 10 18.16 15.54 1.83
CA GLY A 10 17.08 15.41 2.83
C GLY A 10 15.70 15.05 2.24
N ARG A 11 15.59 14.89 0.91
CA ARG A 11 14.36 14.48 0.22
C ARG A 11 14.14 12.98 0.35
N TYR A 12 12.89 12.52 0.39
CA TYR A 12 12.59 11.11 0.23
C TYR A 12 12.96 10.64 -1.18
N ILE A 13 13.53 9.44 -1.29
CA ILE A 13 13.86 8.84 -2.61
C ILE A 13 12.60 8.75 -3.48
N TYR A 14 11.44 8.42 -2.89
CA TYR A 14 10.17 8.40 -3.60
C TYR A 14 9.82 9.78 -4.19
N ASP A 15 10.00 10.87 -3.43
CA ASP A 15 9.74 12.22 -3.91
C ASP A 15 10.68 12.59 -5.08
N MET A 16 11.94 12.15 -5.02
CA MET A 16 12.87 12.33 -6.14
C MET A 16 12.42 11.57 -7.39
N LEU A 17 11.94 10.32 -7.24
CA LEU A 17 11.38 9.57 -8.36
C LEU A 17 10.18 10.27 -8.99
N VAL A 18 9.30 10.86 -8.18
CA VAL A 18 8.14 11.59 -8.69
C VAL A 18 8.55 12.86 -9.45
N GLU A 19 9.51 13.62 -8.91
CA GLU A 19 9.87 14.94 -9.40
C GLU A 19 10.90 14.89 -10.53
N ASP A 20 11.83 13.92 -10.50
CA ASP A 20 12.99 13.88 -11.38
C ASP A 20 12.78 12.91 -12.58
N THR A 21 11.63 12.22 -12.68
CA THR A 21 11.33 11.32 -13.80
C THR A 21 10.27 11.88 -14.74
N ASP A 22 10.37 11.52 -16.02
CA ASP A 22 9.42 11.91 -17.05
C ASP A 22 8.04 11.28 -16.78
N PRO A 23 6.97 12.09 -16.59
CA PRO A 23 5.63 11.59 -16.29
C PRO A 23 4.99 10.80 -17.43
N ASP A 24 5.42 10.97 -18.67
CA ASP A 24 4.84 10.28 -19.83
C ASP A 24 5.38 8.84 -19.97
N VAL A 25 6.50 8.51 -19.31
CA VAL A 25 7.16 7.21 -19.46
C VAL A 25 7.40 6.47 -18.13
N PHE A 26 7.37 7.16 -17.01
CA PHE A 26 7.61 6.55 -15.69
C PHE A 26 6.35 6.56 -14.86
N HIS A 27 5.76 5.39 -14.63
CA HIS A 27 4.55 5.19 -13.84
C HIS A 27 4.86 4.44 -12.55
N PHE A 28 3.93 4.50 -11.62
CA PHE A 28 4.08 3.94 -10.28
C PHE A 28 3.13 2.77 -10.06
N ILE A 29 3.58 1.81 -9.29
CA ILE A 29 2.75 0.88 -8.53
C ILE A 29 3.02 1.20 -7.06
N GLN A 30 1.96 1.44 -6.28
CA GLN A 30 2.10 1.61 -4.84
C GLN A 30 1.60 0.37 -4.11
N ASP A 31 2.18 0.13 -2.94
CA ASP A 31 1.83 -0.98 -2.06
C ASP A 31 1.40 -0.43 -0.69
N SER A 32 0.17 -0.76 -0.28
CA SER A 32 -0.42 -0.20 0.94
C SER A 32 0.31 -0.62 2.21
N PHE A 33 0.87 -1.84 2.25
CA PHE A 33 1.66 -2.31 3.38
C PHE A 33 3.00 -1.59 3.47
N TRP A 34 3.76 -1.50 2.38
CA TRP A 34 5.08 -0.87 2.39
C TRP A 34 5.01 0.63 2.62
N MET A 35 3.94 1.30 2.16
CA MET A 35 3.67 2.69 2.52
C MET A 35 3.42 2.85 4.02
N ARG A 36 2.59 1.97 4.60
CA ARG A 36 2.34 1.94 6.05
C ARG A 36 3.62 1.68 6.83
N TYR A 37 4.42 0.71 6.39
CA TYR A 37 5.71 0.38 7.01
C TYR A 37 6.71 1.54 6.94
N GLY A 38 6.73 2.25 5.81
CA GLY A 38 7.50 3.48 5.64
C GLY A 38 6.98 4.68 6.42
N GLY A 39 5.87 4.55 7.17
CA GLY A 39 5.27 5.64 7.94
C GLY A 39 4.65 6.74 7.10
N ILE A 40 4.26 6.42 5.86
CA ILE A 40 3.77 7.37 4.87
C ILE A 40 2.24 7.43 4.89
N ASN A 41 1.70 8.63 4.66
CA ASN A 41 0.27 8.81 4.47
C ASN A 41 -0.13 8.39 3.04
N HIS A 42 -0.96 7.36 2.93
CA HIS A 42 -1.38 6.76 1.66
C HIS A 42 -2.05 7.78 0.72
N GLN A 43 -3.02 8.54 1.24
CA GLN A 43 -3.80 9.49 0.43
C GLN A 43 -2.89 10.57 -0.17
N LYS A 44 -1.99 11.13 0.65
CA LYS A 44 -1.04 12.16 0.19
C LYS A 44 -0.12 11.64 -0.91
N TYR A 45 0.33 10.40 -0.82
CA TYR A 45 1.25 9.85 -1.81
C TYR A 45 0.53 9.32 -3.05
N LEU A 46 -0.71 8.88 -2.95
CA LEU A 46 -1.58 8.63 -4.10
C LEU A 46 -1.86 9.92 -4.89
N GLU A 47 -2.15 11.01 -4.18
CA GLU A 47 -2.34 12.34 -4.79
C GLU A 47 -1.08 12.80 -5.55
N LYS A 48 0.12 12.58 -5.00
CA LYS A 48 1.39 12.96 -5.65
C LYS A 48 1.61 12.27 -6.99
N VAL A 49 1.11 11.06 -7.16
CA VAL A 49 1.29 10.26 -8.38
C VAL A 49 0.01 10.15 -9.21
N ALA A 50 -0.98 10.99 -8.94
CA ALA A 50 -2.24 11.02 -9.69
C ALA A 50 -1.99 11.15 -11.20
N GLY A 51 -2.65 10.31 -12.01
CA GLY A 51 -2.43 10.21 -13.45
C GLY A 51 -1.19 9.39 -13.87
N ARG A 52 -0.35 8.97 -12.90
CA ARG A 52 0.86 8.16 -13.14
C ARG A 52 0.81 6.82 -12.40
N ILE A 53 -0.35 6.43 -11.89
CA ILE A 53 -0.57 5.18 -11.16
C ILE A 53 -1.82 4.49 -11.69
N GLU A 54 -1.66 3.23 -12.10
CA GLU A 54 -2.78 2.41 -12.58
C GLU A 54 -3.10 1.26 -11.62
N VAL A 55 -2.13 0.85 -10.81
CA VAL A 55 -2.24 -0.33 -9.93
C VAL A 55 -1.88 0.04 -8.50
N LEU A 56 -2.73 -0.36 -7.55
CA LEU A 56 -2.37 -0.44 -6.13
C LEU A 56 -2.26 -1.91 -5.71
N HIS A 57 -1.15 -2.29 -5.09
CA HIS A 57 -1.08 -3.53 -4.32
C HIS A 57 -1.82 -3.34 -3.01
N VAL A 58 -2.93 -4.04 -2.87
CA VAL A 58 -3.72 -4.08 -1.64
C VAL A 58 -3.15 -5.17 -0.76
N LYS A 59 -2.44 -4.76 0.28
CA LYS A 59 -1.67 -5.64 1.17
C LYS A 59 -1.81 -5.16 2.60
N ASP A 60 -2.36 -5.99 3.48
CA ASP A 60 -2.68 -5.60 4.85
C ASP A 60 -1.56 -5.96 5.84
N SER A 61 -1.58 -5.31 6.98
CA SER A 61 -0.61 -5.52 8.05
C SER A 61 -1.29 -5.86 9.36
N THR A 62 -0.72 -6.81 10.08
CA THR A 62 -1.13 -7.18 11.44
C THR A 62 -0.01 -6.85 12.41
N PRO A 63 -0.27 -6.32 13.61
CA PRO A 63 0.75 -6.16 14.61
C PRO A 63 1.22 -7.53 15.10
N ARG A 64 2.53 -7.73 15.15
CA ARG A 64 3.08 -8.92 15.80
C ARG A 64 3.05 -8.74 17.31
N GLN A 65 2.51 -9.70 18.04
CA GLN A 65 2.64 -9.77 19.49
C GLN A 65 4.08 -10.21 19.84
N SER A 66 4.98 -9.26 19.93
CA SER A 66 6.30 -9.50 20.53
C SER A 66 6.55 -8.40 21.56
N PHE A 67 6.62 -8.77 22.82
CA PHE A 67 6.96 -7.84 23.91
C PHE A 67 8.46 -7.57 24.02
N CYS A 68 9.31 -8.30 23.31
CA CYS A 68 10.76 -8.15 23.35
C CYS A 68 11.37 -8.56 22.03
N GLY A 69 12.00 -7.63 21.34
CA GLY A 69 12.81 -7.85 20.15
C GLY A 69 12.03 -7.78 18.84
N ASP A 70 12.72 -7.90 17.79
CA ASP A 70 12.41 -7.83 16.36
C ASP A 70 10.93 -7.74 15.98
N ALA A 71 10.39 -6.51 16.00
CA ALA A 71 9.07 -6.21 15.46
C ALA A 71 9.17 -6.14 13.94
N GLU A 72 9.27 -7.29 13.28
CA GLU A 72 9.13 -7.33 11.84
C GLU A 72 7.66 -7.09 11.46
N PRO A 73 7.44 -6.36 10.34
CA PRO A 73 6.10 -6.17 9.83
C PRO A 73 5.49 -7.53 9.48
N TYR A 74 4.26 -7.73 9.87
CA TYR A 74 3.57 -8.99 9.65
C TYR A 74 2.47 -8.80 8.61
N PHE A 75 2.50 -9.61 7.56
CA PHE A 75 1.47 -9.58 6.53
C PHE A 75 0.17 -10.17 7.06
N GLY A 76 -0.92 -9.42 6.89
CA GLY A 76 -2.27 -9.83 7.27
C GLY A 76 -3.14 -10.10 6.05
N THR A 77 -4.15 -10.93 6.23
CA THR A 77 -5.23 -11.03 5.25
C THR A 77 -6.01 -9.71 5.21
N ILE A 78 -6.29 -9.19 4.03
CA ILE A 78 -7.02 -7.92 3.85
C ILE A 78 -8.34 -7.97 4.62
N GLY A 79 -8.57 -6.94 5.43
CA GLY A 79 -9.74 -6.80 6.29
C GLY A 79 -9.61 -7.46 7.67
N GLU A 80 -8.52 -8.21 7.90
CA GLU A 80 -8.18 -8.78 9.21
C GLU A 80 -7.00 -8.04 9.86
N GLY A 81 -6.39 -7.10 9.16
CA GLY A 81 -5.26 -6.31 9.60
C GLY A 81 -5.63 -4.91 10.09
N ASN A 82 -4.62 -4.03 10.13
CA ASN A 82 -4.72 -2.69 10.73
C ASN A 82 -4.75 -1.56 9.70
N ILE A 83 -4.79 -1.86 8.40
CA ILE A 83 -4.91 -0.83 7.38
C ILE A 83 -6.38 -0.49 7.17
N TYR A 84 -6.72 0.79 7.37
CA TYR A 84 -8.06 1.29 7.13
C TYR A 84 -8.21 1.71 5.67
N TYR A 85 -8.88 0.88 4.87
CA TYR A 85 -8.94 1.02 3.42
C TYR A 85 -9.90 2.07 2.86
N PRO A 86 -11.06 2.39 3.44
CA PRO A 86 -12.01 3.30 2.79
C PRO A 86 -11.37 4.60 2.27
N PRO A 87 -10.61 5.38 3.05
CA PRO A 87 -10.00 6.60 2.54
C PRO A 87 -8.84 6.36 1.55
N ILE A 88 -8.23 5.17 1.56
CA ILE A 88 -7.20 4.79 0.58
C ILE A 88 -7.88 4.51 -0.77
N LEU A 89 -8.99 3.78 -0.78
CA LEU A 89 -9.73 3.46 -1.99
C LEU A 89 -10.34 4.71 -2.64
N ASP A 90 -10.88 5.64 -1.85
CA ASP A 90 -11.32 6.96 -2.32
C ASP A 90 -10.17 7.76 -2.97
N ALA A 91 -8.99 7.73 -2.37
CA ALA A 91 -7.80 8.35 -2.95
C ALA A 91 -7.31 7.64 -4.23
N CYS A 92 -7.45 6.32 -4.30
CA CYS A 92 -7.14 5.55 -5.51
C CYS A 92 -8.04 5.97 -6.69
N GLU A 93 -9.34 6.08 -6.46
CA GLU A 93 -10.28 6.54 -7.49
C GLU A 93 -9.89 7.93 -8.01
N LYS A 94 -9.61 8.88 -7.10
CA LYS A 94 -9.17 10.24 -7.44
C LYS A 94 -7.83 10.29 -8.17
N ALA A 95 -6.92 9.38 -7.86
CA ALA A 95 -5.61 9.29 -8.49
C ALA A 95 -5.63 8.60 -9.87
N GLY A 96 -6.73 7.93 -10.23
CA GLY A 96 -6.89 7.23 -11.50
C GLY A 96 -6.44 5.76 -11.47
N VAL A 97 -6.35 5.15 -10.27
CA VAL A 97 -6.06 3.72 -10.12
C VAL A 97 -7.19 2.90 -10.74
N GLN A 98 -6.83 1.98 -11.63
CA GLN A 98 -7.77 1.13 -12.35
C GLN A 98 -7.83 -0.29 -11.81
N TYR A 99 -6.76 -0.76 -11.18
CA TYR A 99 -6.63 -2.13 -10.72
C TYR A 99 -6.17 -2.18 -9.25
N LEU A 100 -6.83 -3.02 -8.48
CA LEU A 100 -6.47 -3.37 -7.12
C LEU A 100 -5.94 -4.81 -7.13
N ALA A 101 -4.64 -4.98 -6.95
CA ALA A 101 -4.01 -6.29 -6.90
C ALA A 101 -3.89 -6.75 -5.45
N ILE A 102 -4.62 -7.81 -5.07
CA ILE A 102 -4.49 -8.43 -3.75
C ILE A 102 -3.14 -9.13 -3.68
N GLU A 103 -2.34 -8.78 -2.70
CA GLU A 103 -1.02 -9.35 -2.49
C GLU A 103 -0.78 -9.71 -1.02
N GLN A 104 -0.07 -10.80 -0.79
CA GLN A 104 0.37 -11.24 0.53
C GLN A 104 1.62 -12.11 0.38
N ASP A 105 2.81 -11.62 0.79
CA ASP A 105 4.09 -12.33 0.62
C ASP A 105 4.17 -13.61 1.43
N TYR A 106 3.51 -13.63 2.57
CA TYR A 106 3.47 -14.79 3.46
C TYR A 106 2.08 -14.99 4.03
N CYS A 107 1.53 -16.19 3.88
CA CYS A 107 0.24 -16.59 4.42
C CYS A 107 0.43 -17.48 5.66
N GLN A 108 -0.29 -17.16 6.73
CA GLN A 108 -0.26 -17.95 7.98
C GLN A 108 -1.21 -19.15 7.94
N ARG A 109 -2.09 -19.18 6.96
CA ARG A 109 -3.06 -20.23 6.67
C ARG A 109 -2.99 -20.58 5.18
N ASP A 110 -3.84 -21.47 4.73
CA ASP A 110 -3.94 -21.80 3.30
C ASP A 110 -4.07 -20.52 2.44
N PRO A 111 -3.21 -20.33 1.43
CA PRO A 111 -3.20 -19.12 0.61
C PRO A 111 -4.52 -18.84 -0.10
N PHE A 112 -5.22 -19.90 -0.56
CA PHE A 112 -6.50 -19.73 -1.24
C PHE A 112 -7.62 -19.32 -0.28
N GLU A 113 -7.60 -19.79 0.97
CA GLU A 113 -8.53 -19.32 2.01
C GLU A 113 -8.26 -17.86 2.35
N SER A 114 -6.98 -17.48 2.49
CA SER A 114 -6.57 -16.08 2.72
C SER A 114 -7.04 -15.18 1.57
N LEU A 115 -6.79 -15.58 0.32
CA LEU A 115 -7.19 -14.83 -0.87
C LEU A 115 -8.72 -14.68 -0.96
N LYS A 116 -9.48 -15.74 -0.67
CA LYS A 116 -10.95 -15.70 -0.67
C LYS A 116 -11.50 -14.73 0.38
N ALA A 117 -10.93 -14.74 1.59
CA ALA A 117 -11.30 -13.83 2.66
C ALA A 117 -10.97 -12.38 2.28
N ALA A 118 -9.76 -12.13 1.78
CA ALA A 118 -9.29 -10.84 1.31
C ALA A 118 -10.20 -10.26 0.21
N MET A 119 -10.53 -11.05 -0.80
CA MET A 119 -11.43 -10.65 -1.89
C MET A 119 -12.83 -10.30 -1.35
N SER A 120 -13.35 -11.07 -0.39
CA SER A 120 -14.64 -10.80 0.22
C SER A 120 -14.64 -9.49 1.01
N ALA A 121 -13.60 -9.26 1.82
CA ALA A 121 -13.45 -8.04 2.60
C ALA A 121 -13.30 -6.81 1.70
N LEU A 122 -12.44 -6.89 0.67
CA LEU A 122 -12.22 -5.78 -0.26
C LEU A 122 -13.51 -5.41 -1.02
N LYS A 123 -14.24 -6.39 -1.54
CA LYS A 123 -15.53 -6.15 -2.23
C LYS A 123 -16.55 -5.50 -1.30
N LYS A 124 -16.61 -5.92 -0.04
CA LYS A 124 -17.49 -5.30 0.95
C LYS A 124 -17.12 -3.85 1.19
N THR A 125 -15.82 -3.56 1.40
CA THR A 125 -15.34 -2.19 1.61
C THR A 125 -15.64 -1.29 0.42
N ILE A 126 -15.43 -1.78 -0.81
CA ILE A 126 -15.76 -1.02 -2.04
C ILE A 126 -17.27 -0.72 -2.14
N ALA A 127 -18.11 -1.63 -1.71
CA ALA A 127 -19.57 -1.43 -1.77
C ALA A 127 -20.11 -0.45 -0.69
N GLU A 128 -19.31 -0.13 0.32
CA GLU A 128 -19.65 0.74 1.44
C GLU A 128 -19.16 2.18 1.27
N ILE A 129 -18.35 2.46 0.25
CA ILE A 129 -17.85 3.81 -0.09
C ILE A 129 -18.54 4.36 -1.31
#